data_d627dd4db6d4524eb6724d6ef0c75be9
#
_entry.id   d627dd4db6d4524eb6724d6ef0c75be9
#
_cell.length_a   1.000
_cell.length_b   1.000
_cell.length_c   1.000
_cell.angle_alpha   90.00
_cell.angle_beta   90.00
_cell.angle_gamma   90.00
#
_symmetry.space_group_name_H-M   'P 1'
#
loop_
_entity.id
_entity.type
_entity.pdbx_description
1 polymer ?
#
loop_
_entity_poly.entity_id
_entity_poly.type
_entity_poly.pdbx_seq_one_letter_code
_entity_poly.pdbx_strand_id
1 'polypeptide(L)'
;MTISPASRLLFPWAAAPSLPRDENAQPVAAAANAALGDLPEWDLIDLYRAPDAPELQTDLDALARACCSFARDYEGKLASLDAPKMLECIQRYEQIDTLAGRIMSYAGLRYYQNTTDGARAKMMGDLQDRITEVTTGLVFFSLEFNRISDDRYDEVFSASGTARYRPVFDRMRAMRPYQLSDELERFLHDNSVVGAAAWNRLFDETTAGLTFDVDGEELGIEATLNLLTDHDRARREAGAKALAEDQANKMAFADLFGG
;
A
#
# COMPACT_ATOMS: atom_id res chain seq x y z
N MET A 1 12.34 -9.51 8.28
CA MET A 1 12.79 -8.14 7.99
C MET A 1 11.65 -7.21 8.37
N THR A 2 11.74 -6.56 9.52
CA THR A 2 10.64 -5.75 10.09
C THR A 2 10.73 -4.34 9.52
N ILE A 3 9.75 -3.98 8.71
CA ILE A 3 9.56 -2.64 8.17
C ILE A 3 9.28 -1.69 9.34
N SER A 4 9.95 -0.54 9.39
CA SER A 4 9.75 0.51 10.41
C SER A 4 8.26 0.88 10.52
N PRO A 5 7.71 1.08 11.73
CA PRO A 5 6.31 1.48 11.90
C PRO A 5 5.97 2.83 11.28
N ALA A 6 6.95 3.70 11.09
CA ALA A 6 6.79 4.96 10.38
C ALA A 6 6.40 4.75 8.90
N SER A 7 6.95 3.70 8.27
CA SER A 7 6.58 3.31 6.90
C SER A 7 5.21 2.64 6.79
N ARG A 8 4.60 2.22 7.90
CA ARG A 8 3.26 1.63 7.92
C ARG A 8 2.13 2.66 8.06
N LEU A 9 2.44 3.87 8.51
CA LEU A 9 1.49 4.98 8.54
C LEU A 9 1.36 5.66 7.16
N LEU A 10 2.38 5.52 6.32
CA LEU A 10 2.40 6.03 4.93
C LEU A 10 2.52 4.83 3.98
N PHE A 11 1.43 4.16 3.70
CA PHE A 11 1.14 3.15 2.68
C PHE A 11 2.28 2.30 2.08
N PRO A 12 2.21 0.95 2.17
CA PRO A 12 3.15 0.02 1.53
C PRO A 12 2.68 -0.43 0.13
N TRP A 13 2.32 0.48 -0.78
CA TRP A 13 1.82 0.12 -2.11
C TRP A 13 2.57 0.91 -3.18
N ALA A 14 3.56 0.33 -3.80
CA ALA A 14 4.33 0.99 -4.83
C ALA A 14 4.46 0.24 -6.13
N ALA A 15 4.36 0.98 -7.20
CA ALA A 15 4.38 0.55 -8.58
C ALA A 15 5.78 0.14 -9.12
N ALA A 16 5.94 -1.08 -9.73
CA ALA A 16 7.10 -1.52 -10.50
C ALA A 16 6.96 -1.21 -12.01
N PRO A 17 8.03 -1.13 -12.78
CA PRO A 17 7.94 -0.99 -14.21
C PRO A 17 7.23 -2.19 -14.82
N SER A 18 6.33 -1.95 -15.77
CA SER A 18 5.62 -2.97 -16.51
C SER A 18 6.58 -3.85 -17.31
N LEU A 19 6.53 -5.15 -17.09
CA LEU A 19 7.15 -6.11 -18.00
C LEU A 19 6.46 -6.03 -19.38
N PRO A 20 7.17 -6.32 -20.50
CA PRO A 20 6.55 -6.32 -21.81
C PRO A 20 5.42 -7.35 -21.84
N ARG A 21 4.23 -6.87 -22.18
CA ARG A 21 3.00 -7.64 -22.22
C ARG A 21 2.94 -8.46 -23.49
N ASP A 22 2.53 -9.71 -23.39
CA ASP A 22 2.03 -10.45 -24.55
C ASP A 22 0.66 -9.88 -24.94
N GLU A 23 0.62 -9.16 -26.08
CA GLU A 23 -0.59 -8.49 -26.59
C GLU A 23 -1.73 -9.47 -26.94
N ASN A 24 -1.48 -10.78 -26.88
CA ASN A 24 -2.44 -11.83 -27.23
C ASN A 24 -3.06 -12.53 -25.99
N ALA A 25 -2.67 -12.18 -24.78
CA ALA A 25 -3.29 -12.73 -23.57
C ALA A 25 -4.71 -12.14 -23.41
N GLN A 26 -5.73 -12.87 -23.83
CA GLN A 26 -7.12 -12.51 -23.50
C GLN A 26 -7.37 -12.73 -22.01
N PRO A 27 -8.08 -11.83 -21.35
CA PRO A 27 -8.31 -11.95 -19.91
C PRO A 27 -9.22 -13.14 -19.60
N VAL A 28 -8.67 -14.14 -18.96
CA VAL A 28 -9.39 -15.33 -18.42
C VAL A 28 -10.51 -14.93 -17.44
N ALA A 29 -10.40 -13.74 -16.85
CA ALA A 29 -11.43 -13.13 -16.01
C ALA A 29 -12.81 -12.99 -16.71
N ALA A 30 -12.86 -12.90 -18.03
CA ALA A 30 -14.13 -12.72 -18.73
C ALA A 30 -15.03 -13.98 -18.71
N ALA A 31 -14.45 -15.18 -18.73
CA ALA A 31 -15.21 -16.43 -18.70
C ALA A 31 -15.71 -16.78 -17.28
N ALA A 32 -14.89 -16.53 -16.25
CA ALA A 32 -15.29 -16.71 -14.85
C ALA A 32 -16.40 -15.73 -14.43
N ASN A 33 -16.34 -14.48 -14.91
CA ASN A 33 -17.36 -13.47 -14.64
C ASN A 33 -18.71 -13.77 -15.33
N ALA A 34 -18.71 -14.46 -16.47
CA ALA A 34 -19.95 -14.84 -17.15
C ALA A 34 -20.83 -15.82 -16.33
N ALA A 35 -20.20 -16.64 -15.47
CA ALA A 35 -20.92 -17.57 -14.58
C ALA A 35 -21.52 -16.89 -13.35
N LEU A 36 -21.01 -15.72 -12.95
CA LEU A 36 -21.44 -14.97 -11.76
C LEU A 36 -22.43 -13.84 -12.09
N GLY A 37 -22.72 -13.60 -13.39
CA GLY A 37 -23.55 -12.48 -13.85
C GLY A 37 -22.86 -11.13 -13.71
N ASP A 38 -23.66 -10.05 -13.74
CA ASP A 38 -23.14 -8.69 -13.53
C ASP A 38 -22.74 -8.49 -12.08
N LEU A 39 -21.43 -8.51 -11.82
CA LEU A 39 -20.90 -8.22 -10.48
C LEU A 39 -20.94 -6.71 -10.22
N PRO A 40 -21.28 -6.29 -8.98
CA PRO A 40 -21.24 -4.89 -8.62
C PRO A 40 -19.78 -4.37 -8.66
N GLU A 41 -19.58 -3.22 -9.31
CA GLU A 41 -18.33 -2.48 -9.23
C GLU A 41 -18.38 -1.44 -8.10
N TRP A 42 -17.22 -1.15 -7.49
CA TRP A 42 -17.14 -0.08 -6.51
C TRP A 42 -17.39 1.29 -7.14
N ASP A 43 -18.34 2.02 -6.59
CA ASP A 43 -18.50 3.44 -6.90
C ASP A 43 -17.52 4.26 -6.05
N LEU A 44 -16.56 4.88 -6.70
CA LEU A 44 -15.49 5.67 -6.05
C LEU A 44 -15.75 7.17 -6.08
N ILE A 45 -16.97 7.59 -6.46
CA ILE A 45 -17.32 9.01 -6.63
C ILE A 45 -17.21 9.81 -5.33
N ASP A 46 -17.38 9.15 -4.18
CA ASP A 46 -17.21 9.75 -2.85
C ASP A 46 -15.74 10.13 -2.55
N LEU A 47 -14.81 9.49 -3.24
CA LEU A 47 -13.38 9.85 -3.17
C LEU A 47 -13.07 10.90 -4.25
N TYR A 48 -13.11 10.50 -5.52
CA TYR A 48 -12.94 11.38 -6.67
C TYR A 48 -13.77 10.87 -7.86
N ARG A 49 -14.35 11.79 -8.63
CA ARG A 49 -15.25 11.46 -9.74
C ARG A 49 -14.55 10.79 -10.92
N ALA A 50 -13.28 11.17 -11.17
CA ALA A 50 -12.49 10.65 -12.29
C ALA A 50 -10.99 10.78 -11.98
N PRO A 51 -10.11 10.04 -12.71
CA PRO A 51 -8.67 10.15 -12.55
C PRO A 51 -8.10 11.53 -12.83
N ASP A 52 -8.75 12.31 -13.67
CA ASP A 52 -8.40 13.68 -14.07
C ASP A 52 -9.23 14.74 -13.33
N ALA A 53 -9.95 14.34 -12.28
CA ALA A 53 -10.77 15.27 -11.50
C ALA A 53 -9.91 16.41 -10.92
N PRO A 54 -10.30 17.70 -11.10
CA PRO A 54 -9.53 18.82 -10.59
C PRO A 54 -9.39 18.81 -9.06
N GLU A 55 -10.32 18.16 -8.36
CA GLU A 55 -10.28 17.98 -6.92
C GLU A 55 -9.08 17.11 -6.49
N LEU A 56 -8.72 16.07 -7.27
CA LEU A 56 -7.55 15.23 -7.00
C LEU A 56 -6.27 16.05 -7.09
N GLN A 57 -6.13 16.89 -8.12
CA GLN A 57 -4.96 17.76 -8.25
C GLN A 57 -4.90 18.81 -7.12
N THR A 58 -6.05 19.38 -6.76
CA THR A 58 -6.17 20.34 -5.65
C THR A 58 -5.73 19.71 -4.32
N ASP A 59 -6.14 18.48 -4.07
CA ASP A 59 -5.77 17.72 -2.86
C ASP A 59 -4.28 17.37 -2.84
N LEU A 60 -3.68 16.99 -3.98
CA LEU A 60 -2.24 16.77 -4.09
C LEU A 60 -1.43 18.02 -3.78
N ASP A 61 -1.86 19.17 -4.31
CA ASP A 61 -1.19 20.45 -4.05
C ASP A 61 -1.39 20.90 -2.59
N ALA A 62 -2.55 20.62 -2.00
CA ALA A 62 -2.81 20.85 -0.58
C ALA A 62 -1.94 19.96 0.30
N LEU A 63 -1.79 18.68 -0.05
CA LEU A 63 -0.91 17.74 0.65
C LEU A 63 0.53 18.24 0.66
N ALA A 64 1.07 18.62 -0.51
CA ALA A 64 2.43 19.14 -0.62
C ALA A 64 2.65 20.38 0.26
N ARG A 65 1.71 21.34 0.23
CA ARG A 65 1.78 22.53 1.10
C ARG A 65 1.70 22.17 2.58
N ALA A 66 0.83 21.24 2.96
CA ALA A 66 0.66 20.79 4.33
C ALA A 66 1.93 20.12 4.86
N CYS A 67 2.56 19.22 4.07
CA CYS A 67 3.82 18.58 4.43
C CYS A 67 4.95 19.59 4.62
N CYS A 68 5.13 20.53 3.68
CA CYS A 68 6.14 21.59 3.79
C CYS A 68 5.92 22.48 5.01
N SER A 69 4.66 22.89 5.29
CA SER A 69 4.37 23.75 6.44
C SER A 69 4.56 22.98 7.75
N PHE A 70 4.20 21.71 7.80
CA PHE A 70 4.38 20.85 8.97
C PHE A 70 5.86 20.70 9.32
N ALA A 71 6.71 20.35 8.34
CA ALA A 71 8.14 20.23 8.54
C ALA A 71 8.74 21.56 9.07
N ARG A 72 8.47 22.68 8.40
CA ARG A 72 8.95 24.02 8.83
C ARG A 72 8.57 24.34 10.28
N ASP A 73 7.35 24.01 10.68
CA ASP A 73 6.79 24.39 11.98
C ASP A 73 7.30 23.47 13.10
N TYR A 74 7.59 22.20 12.84
CA TYR A 74 7.81 21.17 13.87
C TYR A 74 9.17 20.46 13.81
N GLU A 75 9.87 20.39 12.68
CA GLU A 75 11.16 19.71 12.58
C GLU A 75 12.19 20.32 13.55
N GLY A 76 12.85 19.47 14.31
CA GLY A 76 13.80 19.86 15.35
C GLY A 76 13.18 20.34 16.67
N LYS A 77 11.85 20.31 16.82
CA LYS A 77 11.15 20.97 17.95
C LYS A 77 10.27 20.04 18.78
N LEU A 78 10.05 18.78 18.38
CA LEU A 78 9.05 17.92 19.03
C LEU A 78 9.28 17.73 20.51
N ALA A 79 10.55 17.56 20.96
CA ALA A 79 10.88 17.39 22.36
C ALA A 79 10.56 18.61 23.23
N SER A 80 10.46 19.80 22.64
CA SER A 80 10.19 21.06 23.34
C SER A 80 8.70 21.41 23.42
N LEU A 81 7.82 20.69 22.70
CA LEU A 81 6.38 20.97 22.66
C LEU A 81 5.74 20.61 24.01
N ASP A 82 4.94 21.52 24.56
CA ASP A 82 4.02 21.22 25.65
C ASP A 82 2.82 20.38 25.17
N ALA A 83 2.01 19.86 26.07
CA ALA A 83 0.90 18.98 25.73
C ALA A 83 -0.12 19.61 24.76
N PRO A 84 -0.54 20.88 24.89
CA PRO A 84 -1.42 21.54 23.91
C PRO A 84 -0.81 21.63 22.50
N LYS A 85 0.46 22.01 22.40
CA LYS A 85 1.15 22.12 21.11
C LYS A 85 1.46 20.76 20.51
N MET A 86 1.75 19.75 21.33
CA MET A 86 1.90 18.38 20.88
C MET A 86 0.57 17.86 20.32
N LEU A 87 -0.56 18.15 20.98
CA LEU A 87 -1.88 17.80 20.46
C LEU A 87 -2.15 18.45 19.10
N GLU A 88 -1.86 19.74 18.95
CA GLU A 88 -1.98 20.44 17.66
C GLU A 88 -1.10 19.79 16.58
N CYS A 89 0.14 19.49 16.93
CA CYS A 89 1.07 18.81 16.03
C CYS A 89 0.51 17.46 15.55
N ILE A 90 0.03 16.63 16.47
CA ILE A 90 -0.57 15.32 16.15
C ILE A 90 -1.79 15.48 15.26
N GLN A 91 -2.68 16.41 15.57
CA GLN A 91 -3.89 16.64 14.77
C GLN A 91 -3.57 17.14 13.36
N ARG A 92 -2.56 17.97 13.19
CA ARG A 92 -2.09 18.38 11.86
C ARG A 92 -1.48 17.21 11.09
N TYR A 93 -0.74 16.34 11.76
CA TYR A 93 -0.22 15.11 11.16
C TYR A 93 -1.36 14.18 10.71
N GLU A 94 -2.39 13.98 11.53
CA GLU A 94 -3.58 13.20 11.19
C GLU A 94 -4.31 13.76 9.95
N GLN A 95 -4.38 15.09 9.81
CA GLN A 95 -4.98 15.72 8.62
C GLN A 95 -4.19 15.42 7.35
N ILE A 96 -2.85 15.47 7.44
CA ILE A 96 -1.97 15.11 6.31
C ILE A 96 -2.15 13.63 5.96
N ASP A 97 -2.13 12.75 6.95
CA ASP A 97 -2.29 11.30 6.77
C ASP A 97 -3.67 10.96 6.17
N THR A 98 -4.72 11.61 6.63
CA THR A 98 -6.08 11.46 6.10
C THR A 98 -6.15 11.87 4.64
N LEU A 99 -5.51 12.98 4.26
CA LEU A 99 -5.53 13.47 2.89
C LEU A 99 -4.71 12.56 1.96
N ALA A 100 -3.52 12.15 2.38
CA ALA A 100 -2.70 11.18 1.66
C ALA A 100 -3.44 9.84 1.52
N GLY A 101 -4.09 9.40 2.61
CA GLY A 101 -4.91 8.20 2.66
C GLY A 101 -6.07 8.21 1.69
N ARG A 102 -6.79 9.33 1.57
CA ARG A 102 -7.88 9.49 0.61
C ARG A 102 -7.39 9.31 -0.83
N ILE A 103 -6.29 9.97 -1.19
CA ILE A 103 -5.71 9.89 -2.53
C ILE A 103 -5.27 8.46 -2.84
N MET A 104 -4.53 7.82 -1.92
CA MET A 104 -4.03 6.46 -2.11
C MET A 104 -5.13 5.41 -2.10
N SER A 105 -6.18 5.59 -1.30
CA SER A 105 -7.34 4.70 -1.31
C SER A 105 -8.03 4.73 -2.68
N TYR A 106 -8.20 5.93 -3.26
CA TYR A 106 -8.76 6.05 -4.60
C TYR A 106 -7.87 5.36 -5.65
N ALA A 107 -6.57 5.64 -5.62
CA ALA A 107 -5.63 5.05 -6.56
C ALA A 107 -5.60 3.52 -6.47
N GLY A 108 -5.53 2.98 -5.24
CA GLY A 108 -5.51 1.54 -4.97
C GLY A 108 -6.80 0.84 -5.37
N LEU A 109 -7.96 1.36 -4.94
CA LEU A 109 -9.25 0.77 -5.30
C LEU A 109 -9.49 0.80 -6.81
N ARG A 110 -9.08 1.88 -7.47
CA ARG A 110 -9.14 2.01 -8.91
C ARG A 110 -8.26 0.98 -9.64
N TYR A 111 -7.05 0.76 -9.13
CA TYR A 111 -6.15 -0.27 -9.63
C TYR A 111 -6.71 -1.68 -9.42
N TYR A 112 -7.24 -1.98 -8.23
CA TYR A 112 -7.79 -3.30 -7.91
C TYR A 112 -9.09 -3.65 -8.63
N GLN A 113 -9.82 -2.68 -9.18
CA GLN A 113 -10.94 -2.98 -10.08
C GLN A 113 -10.49 -3.72 -11.34
N ASN A 114 -9.27 -3.45 -11.83
CA ASN A 114 -8.65 -4.17 -12.94
C ASN A 114 -7.13 -4.01 -12.90
N THR A 115 -6.44 -4.95 -12.28
CA THR A 115 -4.97 -4.97 -12.11
C THR A 115 -4.23 -5.17 -13.43
N THR A 116 -4.90 -5.65 -14.49
CA THR A 116 -4.32 -5.84 -15.80
C THR A 116 -4.41 -4.60 -16.70
N ASP A 117 -5.07 -3.53 -16.25
CA ASP A 117 -5.18 -2.27 -16.97
C ASP A 117 -3.92 -1.41 -16.74
N GLY A 118 -3.09 -1.25 -17.80
CA GLY A 118 -1.86 -0.48 -17.74
C GLY A 118 -2.05 1.01 -17.40
N ALA A 119 -3.20 1.62 -17.75
CA ALA A 119 -3.47 3.01 -17.40
C ALA A 119 -3.76 3.18 -15.90
N ARG A 120 -4.49 2.22 -15.30
CA ARG A 120 -4.77 2.19 -13.87
C ARG A 120 -3.49 1.92 -13.06
N ALA A 121 -2.66 0.98 -13.51
CA ALA A 121 -1.36 0.68 -12.89
C ALA A 121 -0.44 1.91 -12.94
N LYS A 122 -0.37 2.59 -14.09
CA LYS A 122 0.40 3.82 -14.24
C LYS A 122 -0.09 4.93 -13.31
N MET A 123 -1.40 5.17 -13.25
CA MET A 123 -1.98 6.18 -12.35
C MET A 123 -1.63 5.90 -10.89
N MET A 124 -1.76 4.64 -10.46
CA MET A 124 -1.39 4.21 -9.11
C MET A 124 0.08 4.54 -8.82
N GLY A 125 1.00 4.19 -9.74
CA GLY A 125 2.42 4.48 -9.63
C GLY A 125 2.72 5.97 -9.56
N ASP A 126 2.20 6.75 -10.49
CA ASP A 126 2.42 8.20 -10.55
C ASP A 126 1.96 8.91 -9.27
N LEU A 127 0.79 8.53 -8.72
CA LEU A 127 0.27 9.10 -7.48
C LEU A 127 1.12 8.72 -6.27
N GLN A 128 1.56 7.48 -6.23
CA GLN A 128 2.41 6.99 -5.16
C GLN A 128 3.79 7.67 -5.15
N ASP A 129 4.45 7.77 -6.30
CA ASP A 129 5.73 8.48 -6.43
C ASP A 129 5.58 9.91 -5.91
N ARG A 130 4.52 10.59 -6.32
CA ARG A 130 4.25 11.97 -5.92
C ARG A 130 3.97 12.12 -4.43
N ILE A 131 3.22 11.19 -3.83
CA ILE A 131 2.97 11.18 -2.38
C ILE A 131 4.26 10.88 -1.62
N THR A 132 5.06 9.90 -2.06
CA THR A 132 6.34 9.57 -1.44
C THR A 132 7.27 10.78 -1.43
N GLU A 133 7.39 11.47 -2.57
CA GLU A 133 8.22 12.68 -2.67
C GLU A 133 7.82 13.75 -1.64
N VAL A 134 6.53 14.07 -1.52
CA VAL A 134 6.09 15.13 -0.61
C VAL A 134 6.11 14.70 0.87
N THR A 135 5.96 13.40 1.16
CA THR A 135 5.93 12.88 2.53
C THR A 135 7.30 12.53 3.08
N THR A 136 8.34 12.44 2.25
CA THR A 136 9.74 12.28 2.71
C THR A 136 10.14 13.33 3.75
N GLY A 137 9.67 14.56 3.57
CA GLY A 137 9.86 15.64 4.55
C GLY A 137 9.21 15.41 5.91
N LEU A 138 8.38 14.37 6.09
CA LEU A 138 7.70 14.05 7.35
C LEU A 138 8.39 12.93 8.14
N VAL A 139 9.40 12.28 7.58
CA VAL A 139 10.12 11.16 8.23
C VAL A 139 10.70 11.58 9.59
N PHE A 140 11.09 12.87 9.74
CA PHE A 140 11.58 13.41 11.00
C PHE A 140 10.59 13.19 12.16
N PHE A 141 9.28 13.21 11.91
CA PHE A 141 8.27 13.15 12.95
C PHE A 141 8.41 11.90 13.81
N SER A 142 8.48 10.72 13.23
CA SER A 142 8.66 9.46 13.95
C SER A 142 10.06 9.36 14.58
N LEU A 143 11.08 9.87 13.89
CA LEU A 143 12.46 9.81 14.36
C LEU A 143 12.68 10.67 15.60
N GLU A 144 12.25 11.93 15.56
CA GLU A 144 12.33 12.83 16.72
C GLU A 144 11.41 12.40 17.84
N PHE A 145 10.20 11.94 17.52
CA PHE A 145 9.25 11.45 18.50
C PHE A 145 9.87 10.32 19.34
N ASN A 146 10.54 9.38 18.70
CA ASN A 146 11.22 8.28 19.37
C ASN A 146 12.41 8.74 20.26
N ARG A 147 12.94 9.94 20.04
CA ARG A 147 14.03 10.53 20.85
C ARG A 147 13.56 11.33 22.06
N ILE A 148 12.27 11.62 22.18
CA ILE A 148 11.70 12.25 23.37
C ILE A 148 12.01 11.36 24.57
N SER A 149 12.55 11.95 25.66
CA SER A 149 12.83 11.20 26.89
C SER A 149 11.55 10.60 27.48
N ASP A 150 11.67 9.51 28.22
CA ASP A 150 10.52 8.83 28.79
C ASP A 150 9.75 9.73 29.78
N ASP A 151 10.47 10.51 30.62
CA ASP A 151 9.86 11.47 31.53
C ASP A 151 9.03 12.54 30.78
N ARG A 152 9.60 13.09 29.70
CA ARG A 152 8.90 14.10 28.90
C ARG A 152 7.70 13.52 28.15
N TYR A 153 7.85 12.30 27.65
CA TYR A 153 6.76 11.57 27.02
C TYR A 153 5.60 11.37 28.01
N ASP A 154 5.90 10.87 29.20
CA ASP A 154 4.90 10.65 30.25
C ASP A 154 4.22 11.95 30.68
N GLU A 155 4.96 13.03 30.84
CA GLU A 155 4.40 14.35 31.13
C GLU A 155 3.39 14.79 30.07
N VAL A 156 3.78 14.74 28.79
CA VAL A 156 2.96 15.22 27.68
C VAL A 156 1.73 14.33 27.46
N PHE A 157 1.89 13.00 27.53
CA PHE A 157 0.80 12.05 27.26
C PHE A 157 -0.03 11.65 28.49
N SER A 158 0.23 12.26 29.66
CA SER A 158 -0.68 12.21 30.81
C SER A 158 -1.78 13.28 30.73
N ALA A 159 -1.63 14.30 29.90
CA ALA A 159 -2.64 15.34 29.73
C ALA A 159 -3.87 14.81 28.97
N SER A 160 -5.08 15.26 29.37
CA SER A 160 -6.35 14.72 28.89
C SER A 160 -6.52 14.77 27.36
N GLY A 161 -5.94 15.78 26.69
CA GLY A 161 -6.00 15.94 25.24
C GLY A 161 -5.14 14.94 24.46
N THR A 162 -3.93 14.64 24.97
CA THR A 162 -2.95 13.77 24.33
C THR A 162 -3.05 12.32 24.78
N ALA A 163 -3.62 12.05 25.97
CA ALA A 163 -3.71 10.70 26.55
C ALA A 163 -4.38 9.67 25.61
N ARG A 164 -5.36 10.08 24.82
CA ARG A 164 -6.05 9.19 23.86
C ARG A 164 -5.12 8.65 22.76
N TYR A 165 -4.05 9.37 22.46
CA TYR A 165 -3.06 8.98 21.45
C TYR A 165 -1.97 8.07 21.98
N ARG A 166 -1.85 7.96 23.32
CA ARG A 166 -0.79 7.19 23.97
C ARG A 166 -0.64 5.76 23.42
N PRO A 167 -1.70 4.96 23.19
CA PRO A 167 -1.53 3.60 22.68
C PRO A 167 -0.86 3.53 21.29
N VAL A 168 -1.09 4.52 20.42
CA VAL A 168 -0.46 4.61 19.09
C VAL A 168 1.02 4.91 19.24
N PHE A 169 1.35 5.89 20.07
CA PHE A 169 2.72 6.32 20.25
C PHE A 169 3.55 5.34 21.11
N ASP A 170 2.95 4.62 22.07
CA ASP A 170 3.61 3.51 22.77
C ASP A 170 4.05 2.42 21.78
N ARG A 171 3.20 2.08 20.80
CA ARG A 171 3.56 1.14 19.73
C ARG A 171 4.70 1.67 18.85
N MET A 172 4.69 2.95 18.51
CA MET A 172 5.77 3.59 17.76
C MET A 172 7.09 3.52 18.56
N ARG A 173 7.05 3.86 19.84
CA ARG A 173 8.23 3.83 20.74
C ARG A 173 8.76 2.42 20.97
N ALA A 174 7.93 1.39 20.94
CA ALA A 174 8.38 0.00 21.04
C ALA A 174 9.37 -0.38 19.93
N MET A 175 9.36 0.33 18.80
CA MET A 175 10.29 0.13 17.69
C MET A 175 11.60 0.93 17.81
N ARG A 176 11.74 1.78 18.82
CA ARG A 176 12.95 2.59 19.09
C ARG A 176 14.27 1.82 19.01
N PRO A 177 14.39 0.60 19.58
CA PRO A 177 15.63 -0.18 19.52
C PRO A 177 16.05 -0.57 18.10
N TYR A 178 15.15 -0.53 17.14
CA TYR A 178 15.36 -0.93 15.74
C TYR A 178 15.46 0.26 14.80
N GLN A 179 15.36 1.49 15.32
CA GLN A 179 15.48 2.71 14.54
C GLN A 179 16.92 2.90 14.07
N LEU A 180 17.07 3.23 12.80
CA LEU A 180 18.36 3.52 12.18
C LEU A 180 18.71 5.01 12.30
N SER A 181 19.80 5.44 11.64
CA SER A 181 20.11 6.86 11.54
C SER A 181 19.09 7.57 10.64
N ASP A 182 18.91 8.87 10.83
CA ASP A 182 17.95 9.68 10.06
C ASP A 182 18.20 9.59 8.56
N GLU A 183 19.47 9.56 8.17
CA GLU A 183 19.88 9.44 6.77
C GLU A 183 19.45 8.10 6.18
N LEU A 184 19.65 7.00 6.91
CA LEU A 184 19.24 5.66 6.47
C LEU A 184 17.72 5.50 6.46
N GLU A 185 17.01 6.05 7.44
CA GLU A 185 15.55 5.99 7.46
C GLU A 185 14.94 6.78 6.28
N ARG A 186 15.47 7.96 5.97
CA ARG A 186 15.06 8.72 4.78
C ARG A 186 15.38 7.96 3.49
N PHE A 187 16.59 7.43 3.37
CA PHE A 187 16.98 6.61 2.22
C PHE A 187 16.06 5.40 2.03
N LEU A 188 15.73 4.67 3.11
CA LEU A 188 14.81 3.54 3.03
C LEU A 188 13.39 3.95 2.69
N HIS A 189 12.95 5.13 3.16
CA HIS A 189 11.65 5.68 2.79
C HIS A 189 11.59 5.99 1.29
N ASP A 190 12.56 6.74 0.78
CA ASP A 190 12.64 7.11 -0.65
C ASP A 190 12.76 5.88 -1.55
N ASN A 191 13.50 4.87 -1.12
CA ASN A 191 13.66 3.62 -1.87
C ASN A 191 12.55 2.59 -1.63
N SER A 192 11.55 2.88 -0.80
CA SER A 192 10.46 1.96 -0.53
C SER A 192 9.69 1.57 -1.80
N VAL A 193 9.58 2.52 -2.73
CA VAL A 193 8.87 2.38 -4.00
C VAL A 193 9.52 1.33 -4.92
N VAL A 194 10.84 1.34 -5.00
CA VAL A 194 11.64 0.41 -5.83
C VAL A 194 12.14 -0.80 -5.03
N GLY A 195 11.93 -0.80 -3.72
CA GLY A 195 12.31 -1.85 -2.79
C GLY A 195 11.18 -2.88 -2.54
N ALA A 196 10.81 -3.05 -1.29
CA ALA A 196 9.82 -4.05 -0.87
C ALA A 196 8.47 -3.94 -1.61
N ALA A 197 8.04 -2.72 -1.94
CA ALA A 197 6.79 -2.52 -2.63
C ALA A 197 6.83 -2.99 -4.09
N ALA A 198 7.97 -2.82 -4.78
CA ALA A 198 8.14 -3.34 -6.14
C ALA A 198 8.05 -4.88 -6.18
N TRP A 199 8.66 -5.56 -5.18
CA TRP A 199 8.58 -7.01 -5.07
C TRP A 199 7.17 -7.50 -4.75
N ASN A 200 6.46 -6.81 -3.86
CA ASN A 200 5.07 -7.15 -3.56
C ASN A 200 4.20 -7.06 -4.81
N ARG A 201 4.36 -6.00 -5.59
CA ARG A 201 3.60 -5.86 -6.83
C ARG A 201 3.97 -6.91 -7.87
N LEU A 202 5.27 -7.20 -8.05
CA LEU A 202 5.68 -8.27 -8.96
C LEU A 202 5.04 -9.61 -8.55
N PHE A 203 4.94 -9.87 -7.26
CA PHE A 203 4.23 -11.04 -6.73
C PHE A 203 2.74 -10.99 -7.08
N ASP A 204 2.08 -9.86 -6.84
CA ASP A 204 0.65 -9.69 -7.12
C ASP A 204 0.34 -9.83 -8.61
N GLU A 205 1.12 -9.17 -9.48
CA GLU A 205 0.98 -9.26 -10.94
C GLU A 205 1.23 -10.68 -11.46
N THR A 206 2.28 -11.33 -10.96
CA THR A 206 2.59 -12.72 -11.35
C THR A 206 1.47 -13.66 -10.91
N THR A 207 1.02 -13.55 -9.68
CA THR A 207 -0.04 -14.40 -9.13
C THR A 207 -1.37 -14.19 -9.86
N ALA A 208 -1.71 -12.93 -10.18
CA ALA A 208 -2.92 -12.62 -10.95
C ALA A 208 -2.86 -13.12 -12.40
N GLY A 209 -1.66 -13.27 -12.96
CA GLY A 209 -1.44 -13.79 -14.31
C GLY A 209 -1.39 -15.31 -14.40
N LEU A 210 -1.43 -16.04 -13.27
CA LEU A 210 -1.40 -17.50 -13.30
C LEU A 210 -2.70 -18.07 -13.88
N THR A 211 -2.57 -18.99 -14.83
CA THR A 211 -3.68 -19.76 -15.39
C THR A 211 -3.42 -21.26 -15.30
N PHE A 212 -4.48 -22.05 -15.21
CA PHE A 212 -4.44 -23.49 -15.01
C PHE A 212 -5.42 -24.14 -15.96
N ASP A 213 -4.98 -25.18 -16.68
CA ASP A 213 -5.85 -26.01 -17.50
C ASP A 213 -6.59 -27.03 -16.62
N VAL A 214 -7.90 -26.87 -16.50
CA VAL A 214 -8.78 -27.79 -15.78
C VAL A 214 -9.71 -28.45 -16.79
N ASP A 215 -9.39 -29.67 -17.21
CA ASP A 215 -10.17 -30.45 -18.19
C ASP A 215 -10.40 -29.70 -19.53
N GLY A 216 -9.43 -28.89 -19.97
CA GLY A 216 -9.50 -28.12 -21.22
C GLY A 216 -10.13 -26.70 -21.05
N GLU A 217 -10.46 -26.29 -19.82
CA GLU A 217 -10.87 -24.95 -19.48
C GLU A 217 -9.72 -24.21 -18.76
N GLU A 218 -9.33 -23.04 -19.28
CA GLU A 218 -8.29 -22.20 -18.67
C GLU A 218 -8.88 -21.33 -17.55
N LEU A 219 -8.47 -21.60 -16.31
CA LEU A 219 -8.97 -20.92 -15.12
C LEU A 219 -7.85 -20.16 -14.41
N GLY A 220 -8.17 -19.00 -13.83
CA GLY A 220 -7.25 -18.29 -12.91
C GLY A 220 -7.08 -19.01 -11.58
N ILE A 221 -6.06 -18.58 -10.80
CA ILE A 221 -5.70 -19.24 -9.55
C ILE A 221 -6.86 -19.34 -8.55
N GLU A 222 -7.66 -18.28 -8.38
CA GLU A 222 -8.78 -18.29 -7.42
C GLU A 222 -9.89 -19.24 -7.84
N ALA A 223 -10.27 -19.24 -9.13
CA ALA A 223 -11.27 -20.14 -9.66
C ALA A 223 -10.83 -21.61 -9.52
N THR A 224 -9.56 -21.89 -9.79
CA THR A 224 -8.98 -23.24 -9.65
C THR A 224 -8.92 -23.68 -8.18
N LEU A 225 -8.52 -22.79 -7.26
CA LEU A 225 -8.53 -23.07 -5.81
C LEU A 225 -9.96 -23.30 -5.28
N ASN A 226 -10.95 -22.58 -5.78
CA ASN A 226 -12.34 -22.78 -5.39
C ASN A 226 -12.88 -24.16 -5.75
N LEU A 227 -12.37 -24.79 -6.84
CA LEU A 227 -12.71 -26.16 -7.18
C LEU A 227 -12.37 -27.16 -6.09
N LEU A 228 -11.35 -26.89 -5.26
CA LEU A 228 -10.96 -27.79 -4.15
C LEU A 228 -12.06 -27.94 -3.08
N THR A 229 -13.01 -27.01 -3.06
CA THR A 229 -14.16 -27.02 -2.16
C THR A 229 -15.47 -27.38 -2.85
N ASP A 230 -15.46 -27.75 -4.13
CA ASP A 230 -16.66 -28.12 -4.90
C ASP A 230 -17.33 -29.37 -4.29
N HIS A 231 -18.65 -29.44 -4.40
CA HIS A 231 -19.41 -30.62 -3.94
C HIS A 231 -19.12 -31.86 -4.77
N ASP A 232 -18.81 -31.70 -6.06
CA ASP A 232 -18.43 -32.80 -6.95
C ASP A 232 -16.95 -33.19 -6.73
N ARG A 233 -16.75 -34.45 -6.41
CA ARG A 233 -15.40 -35.02 -6.20
C ARG A 233 -14.54 -34.94 -7.47
N ALA A 234 -15.11 -35.17 -8.65
CA ALA A 234 -14.35 -35.15 -9.90
C ALA A 234 -13.81 -33.74 -10.18
N ARG A 235 -14.60 -32.70 -9.91
CA ARG A 235 -14.16 -31.31 -10.05
C ARG A 235 -13.05 -30.96 -9.05
N ARG A 236 -13.17 -31.41 -7.79
CA ARG A 236 -12.08 -31.24 -6.80
C ARG A 236 -10.78 -31.90 -7.23
N GLU A 237 -10.87 -33.11 -7.79
CA GLU A 237 -9.71 -33.86 -8.27
C GLU A 237 -9.07 -33.18 -9.50
N ALA A 238 -9.86 -32.70 -10.44
CA ALA A 238 -9.39 -31.96 -11.62
C ALA A 238 -8.65 -30.67 -11.20
N GLY A 239 -9.24 -29.86 -10.30
CA GLY A 239 -8.59 -28.65 -9.77
C GLY A 239 -7.29 -28.94 -9.03
N ALA A 240 -7.26 -29.97 -8.18
CA ALA A 240 -6.06 -30.38 -7.46
C ALA A 240 -4.94 -30.84 -8.43
N LYS A 241 -5.31 -31.57 -9.48
CA LYS A 241 -4.38 -32.03 -10.50
C LYS A 241 -3.80 -30.87 -11.30
N ALA A 242 -4.64 -29.94 -11.77
CA ALA A 242 -4.21 -28.77 -12.50
C ALA A 242 -3.20 -27.93 -11.69
N LEU A 243 -3.49 -27.67 -10.39
CA LEU A 243 -2.57 -26.95 -9.49
C LEU A 243 -1.23 -27.68 -9.28
N ALA A 244 -1.24 -29.03 -9.25
CA ALA A 244 -0.04 -29.83 -9.00
C ALA A 244 0.85 -29.99 -10.25
N GLU A 245 0.28 -30.03 -11.43
CA GLU A 245 0.95 -30.44 -12.68
C GLU A 245 1.35 -29.27 -13.57
N ASP A 246 0.88 -28.05 -13.31
CA ASP A 246 1.14 -26.92 -14.18
C ASP A 246 2.63 -26.54 -14.22
N GLN A 247 3.27 -26.86 -15.35
CA GLN A 247 4.70 -26.65 -15.59
C GLN A 247 5.00 -25.19 -15.93
N ALA A 248 4.10 -24.47 -16.59
CA ALA A 248 4.31 -23.07 -17.01
C ALA A 248 4.35 -22.14 -15.79
N ASN A 249 3.43 -22.36 -14.86
CA ASN A 249 3.41 -21.60 -13.60
C ASN A 249 4.60 -21.93 -12.70
N LYS A 250 5.06 -23.18 -12.68
CA LYS A 250 6.29 -23.56 -11.96
C LYS A 250 7.52 -22.84 -12.51
N MET A 251 7.62 -22.65 -13.83
CA MET A 251 8.70 -21.88 -14.45
C MET A 251 8.61 -20.40 -14.10
N ALA A 252 7.44 -19.79 -14.15
CA ALA A 252 7.25 -18.39 -13.77
C ALA A 252 7.67 -18.12 -12.31
N PHE A 253 7.36 -19.02 -11.38
CA PHE A 253 7.83 -18.93 -10.00
C PHE A 253 9.34 -19.19 -9.86
N ALA A 254 9.90 -20.15 -10.61
CA ALA A 254 11.33 -20.43 -10.58
C ALA A 254 12.14 -19.24 -11.10
N ASP A 255 11.70 -18.57 -12.16
CA ASP A 255 12.35 -17.39 -12.71
C ASP A 255 12.32 -16.20 -11.74
N LEU A 256 11.28 -16.09 -10.89
CA LEU A 256 11.16 -15.06 -9.88
C LEU A 256 12.01 -15.30 -8.63
N PHE A 257 12.17 -16.58 -8.23
CA PHE A 257 12.75 -16.93 -6.91
C PHE A 257 13.97 -17.87 -7.02
N GLY A 258 14.31 -18.35 -8.21
CA GLY A 258 15.29 -19.42 -8.44
C GLY A 258 16.59 -18.98 -9.12
N GLY A 259 16.85 -17.68 -9.24
CA GLY A 259 18.10 -17.14 -9.81
C GLY A 259 19.24 -17.09 -8.82
#